data_1773135eb9876519fbacd17133e3f594
#
_entry.id   1773135eb9876519fbacd17133e3f594
#
_cell.length_a   1.000
_cell.length_b   1.000
_cell.length_c   1.000
_cell.angle_alpha   90.00
_cell.angle_beta   90.00
_cell.angle_gamma   90.00
#
_symmetry.space_group_name_H-M   'P 1'
#
loop_
_entity.id
_entity.type
_entity.pdbx_description
1 polymer ?
#
loop_
_entity_poly.entity_id
_entity_poly.type
_entity_poly.pdbx_seq_one_letter_code
_entity_poly.pdbx_strand_id
1 'polypeptide(L)'
;VITKCDHLSRLKFSPHLPPLERPGQQLLEHHLLISPEPAQLEQGLDVFGNWRCFFALQSAHEQLDVSADSLVQTAPPSPLPESPPWEQVREGFRYQAGARYEPATEFTFASPYVPLDEAFAAFAQPVFTPGRPLLEACEALCHRIHTELQYETASTQVNTPALQALAQGKGVCQDFAHIMTGCLRSLGLAARYVSGYLLTQPPPGQPRLIGADASHAWVSVWCDGGWHDFD
;
A
#
# COMPACT_ATOMS: atom_id res chain seq x y z
N VAL A 1 6.19 -2.34 -1.50
CA VAL A 1 6.41 -2.21 -0.06
C VAL A 1 7.83 -1.76 0.17
N ILE A 2 7.99 -0.57 0.68
CA ILE A 2 9.28 0.01 1.03
C ILE A 2 9.43 -0.18 2.51
N THR A 3 10.55 -0.73 2.95
CA THR A 3 10.81 -0.83 4.36
C THR A 3 12.21 -0.38 4.70
N LYS A 4 12.29 0.66 5.48
CA LYS A 4 13.37 0.84 6.42
C LYS A 4 12.74 0.70 7.79
N CYS A 5 13.04 -0.37 8.50
CA CYS A 5 12.56 -0.62 9.84
C CYS A 5 13.73 -0.51 10.81
N ASP A 6 13.73 0.52 11.67
CA ASP A 6 14.79 0.66 12.69
C ASP A 6 14.16 0.09 13.93
N HIS A 7 13.59 -0.30 14.60
CA HIS A 7 13.15 -0.94 15.83
C HIS A 7 11.67 -1.27 15.85
N LEU A 8 11.41 -2.53 15.91
CA LEU A 8 10.10 -3.03 16.25
C LEU A 8 10.16 -3.70 17.62
N SER A 9 10.18 -2.90 18.67
CA SER A 9 9.96 -3.41 20.01
C SER A 9 8.48 -3.77 20.18
N ARG A 10 8.18 -5.01 20.54
CA ARG A 10 6.85 -5.57 20.76
C ARG A 10 5.99 -5.71 19.50
N LEU A 11 6.42 -6.51 18.56
CA LEU A 11 5.53 -6.94 17.50
C LEU A 11 4.95 -8.31 17.79
N LYS A 12 3.64 -8.36 17.84
CA LYS A 12 2.86 -9.61 17.75
C LYS A 12 2.68 -10.07 16.30
N PHE A 13 3.41 -9.49 15.32
CA PHE A 13 3.17 -9.68 13.90
C PHE A 13 4.47 -9.86 13.15
N SER A 14 4.38 -10.51 11.98
CA SER A 14 5.51 -10.73 11.10
C SER A 14 6.33 -9.47 10.93
N PRO A 15 7.62 -9.49 11.24
CA PRO A 15 8.49 -8.36 11.00
C PRO A 15 8.45 -8.02 9.52
N HIS A 16 8.48 -6.73 9.22
CA HIS A 16 8.60 -6.27 7.86
C HIS A 16 9.90 -6.80 7.25
N LEU A 17 9.77 -7.42 6.12
CA LEU A 17 10.84 -8.06 5.42
C LEU A 17 11.38 -7.19 4.30
N PRO A 18 12.42 -7.59 3.60
CA PRO A 18 13.12 -6.71 2.69
C PRO A 18 12.14 -5.96 1.79
N PRO A 19 12.43 -4.68 1.52
CA PRO A 19 11.70 -3.91 0.51
C PRO A 19 11.68 -4.66 -0.81
N LEU A 20 10.55 -4.63 -1.50
CA LEU A 20 10.45 -5.25 -2.83
C LEU A 20 11.33 -4.50 -3.82
N GLU A 21 12.12 -5.22 -4.59
CA GLU A 21 12.76 -4.68 -5.78
C GLU A 21 11.72 -4.43 -6.87
N ARG A 22 11.78 -3.26 -7.48
CA ARG A 22 10.87 -2.84 -8.54
C ARG A 22 11.52 -1.73 -9.38
N PRO A 23 10.99 -1.41 -10.57
CA PRO A 23 11.45 -0.26 -11.32
C PRO A 23 11.50 1.00 -10.44
N GLY A 24 12.65 1.65 -10.38
CA GLY A 24 12.87 2.82 -9.53
C GLY A 24 13.21 2.54 -8.05
N GLN A 25 13.29 1.27 -7.63
CA GLN A 25 13.69 0.91 -6.26
C GLN A 25 14.57 -0.34 -6.25
N GLN A 26 15.78 -0.21 -5.71
CA GLN A 26 16.74 -1.29 -5.55
C GLN A 26 17.08 -1.49 -4.07
N LEU A 27 17.03 -2.74 -3.60
CA LEU A 27 17.52 -3.12 -2.28
C LEU A 27 19.02 -3.36 -2.36
N LEU A 28 19.80 -2.56 -1.61
CA LEU A 28 21.26 -2.70 -1.57
C LEU A 28 21.70 -3.61 -0.43
N GLU A 29 21.09 -3.46 0.74
CA GLU A 29 21.40 -4.26 1.94
C GLU A 29 20.12 -4.51 2.74
N HIS A 30 20.07 -5.68 3.40
CA HIS A 30 19.01 -6.01 4.35
C HIS A 30 19.55 -6.91 5.46
N HIS A 31 19.31 -6.51 6.70
CA HIS A 31 19.67 -7.27 7.88
C HIS A 31 18.46 -7.43 8.79
N LEU A 32 18.13 -8.67 9.13
CA LEU A 32 17.11 -9.01 10.11
C LEU A 32 17.79 -9.61 11.33
N LEU A 33 17.60 -8.98 12.48
CA LEU A 33 18.10 -9.43 13.78
C LEU A 33 16.92 -9.78 14.67
N ILE A 34 16.97 -10.94 15.28
CA ILE A 34 15.96 -11.44 16.21
C ILE A 34 16.67 -11.87 17.49
N SER A 35 16.26 -11.31 18.62
CA SER A 35 16.80 -11.65 19.92
C SER A 35 15.68 -11.96 20.92
N PRO A 36 15.67 -13.14 21.57
CA PRO A 36 16.68 -14.20 21.47
C PRO A 36 16.68 -14.87 20.07
N GLU A 37 17.83 -15.50 19.77
CA GLU A 37 18.00 -16.18 18.48
C GLU A 37 16.94 -17.28 18.28
N PRO A 38 16.23 -17.28 17.15
CA PRO A 38 15.18 -18.26 16.91
C PRO A 38 15.76 -19.64 16.60
N ALA A 39 15.11 -20.69 17.13
CA ALA A 39 15.46 -22.06 16.83
C ALA A 39 15.14 -22.46 15.38
N GLN A 40 14.17 -21.80 14.79
CA GLN A 40 13.78 -21.97 13.38
C GLN A 40 13.48 -20.61 12.77
N LEU A 41 13.92 -20.41 11.54
CA LEU A 41 13.69 -19.19 10.75
C LEU A 41 13.43 -19.61 9.31
N GLU A 42 12.27 -19.25 8.78
CA GLU A 42 11.90 -19.51 7.38
C GLU A 42 11.49 -18.19 6.73
N GLN A 43 11.93 -17.98 5.51
CA GLN A 43 11.59 -16.81 4.71
C GLN A 43 10.98 -17.24 3.39
N GLY A 44 9.97 -16.50 2.93
CA GLY A 44 9.30 -16.78 1.67
C GLY A 44 8.39 -15.64 1.24
N LEU A 45 7.88 -15.74 0.01
CA LEU A 45 6.90 -14.79 -0.52
C LEU A 45 5.49 -15.25 -0.15
N ASP A 46 4.63 -14.30 0.21
CA ASP A 46 3.20 -14.55 0.29
C ASP A 46 2.53 -14.51 -1.09
N VAL A 47 1.23 -14.77 -1.12
CA VAL A 47 0.44 -14.77 -2.36
C VAL A 47 0.36 -13.39 -3.04
N PHE A 48 0.70 -12.33 -2.34
CA PHE A 48 0.74 -10.97 -2.85
C PHE A 48 2.15 -10.53 -3.31
N GLY A 49 3.14 -11.44 -3.20
CA GLY A 49 4.52 -11.19 -3.53
C GLY A 49 5.30 -10.44 -2.43
N ASN A 50 4.76 -10.34 -1.21
CA ASN A 50 5.50 -9.76 -0.10
C ASN A 50 6.36 -10.82 0.57
N TRP A 51 7.58 -10.46 0.91
CA TRP A 51 8.40 -11.31 1.75
C TRP A 51 7.75 -11.51 3.12
N ARG A 52 7.84 -12.71 3.66
CA ARG A 52 7.44 -13.06 5.02
C ARG A 52 8.52 -13.84 5.70
N CYS A 53 8.63 -13.63 7.01
CA CYS A 53 9.49 -14.39 7.89
C CYS A 53 8.65 -15.07 8.97
N PHE A 54 8.84 -16.36 9.10
CA PHE A 54 8.28 -17.16 10.17
C PHE A 54 9.42 -17.64 11.06
N PHE A 55 9.31 -17.43 12.35
CA PHE A 55 10.32 -17.90 13.29
C PHE A 55 9.69 -18.49 14.56
N ALA A 56 10.39 -19.41 15.18
CA ALA A 56 9.98 -20.03 16.42
C ALA A 56 11.05 -19.85 17.51
N LEU A 57 10.63 -19.37 18.68
CA LEU A 57 11.45 -19.28 19.88
C LEU A 57 11.12 -20.45 20.79
N GLN A 58 12.14 -21.22 21.20
CA GLN A 58 11.99 -22.36 22.10
C GLN A 58 12.53 -22.06 23.50
N SER A 59 13.34 -21.01 23.66
CA SER A 59 13.87 -20.58 24.93
C SER A 59 12.85 -19.69 25.69
N ALA A 60 12.80 -19.82 27.01
CA ALA A 60 12.09 -18.89 27.85
C ALA A 60 12.73 -17.49 27.72
N HIS A 61 11.93 -16.46 27.52
CA HIS A 61 12.40 -15.10 27.34
C HIS A 61 11.39 -14.11 27.93
N GLU A 62 11.89 -13.02 28.45
CA GLU A 62 11.07 -11.90 28.96
C GLU A 62 10.88 -10.81 27.92
N GLN A 63 11.80 -10.74 26.95
CA GLN A 63 11.79 -9.73 25.89
C GLN A 63 12.07 -10.39 24.55
N LEU A 64 11.39 -9.90 23.52
CA LEU A 64 11.63 -10.21 22.10
C LEU A 64 11.96 -8.91 21.40
N ASP A 65 13.17 -8.82 20.87
CA ASP A 65 13.61 -7.73 20.02
C ASP A 65 13.72 -8.23 18.57
N VAL A 66 13.05 -7.53 17.67
CA VAL A 66 13.13 -7.77 16.22
C VAL A 66 13.51 -6.47 15.55
N SER A 67 14.67 -6.46 14.90
CA SER A 67 15.17 -5.30 14.18
C SER A 67 15.42 -5.66 12.72
N ALA A 68 14.88 -4.85 11.80
CA ALA A 68 15.13 -4.98 10.37
C ALA A 68 15.73 -3.66 9.87
N ASP A 69 16.93 -3.74 9.30
CA ASP A 69 17.62 -2.60 8.69
C ASP A 69 17.80 -2.87 7.20
N SER A 70 17.42 -1.90 6.37
CA SER A 70 17.50 -2.01 4.92
C SER A 70 18.04 -0.74 4.30
N LEU A 71 19.02 -0.88 3.42
CA LEU A 71 19.54 0.20 2.59
C LEU A 71 18.89 0.11 1.21
N VAL A 72 18.15 1.14 0.83
CA VAL A 72 17.39 1.19 -0.42
C VAL A 72 17.84 2.39 -1.25
N GLN A 73 18.06 2.16 -2.53
CA GLN A 73 18.25 3.22 -3.50
C GLN A 73 16.96 3.43 -4.30
N THR A 74 16.46 4.66 -4.31
CA THR A 74 15.29 5.05 -5.11
C THR A 74 15.68 5.99 -6.22
N ALA A 75 15.00 5.88 -7.37
CA ALA A 75 15.08 6.82 -8.48
C ALA A 75 13.90 7.80 -8.43
N PRO A 76 14.03 9.00 -9.04
CA PRO A 76 12.89 9.88 -9.22
C PRO A 76 11.74 9.17 -9.93
N PRO A 77 10.47 9.50 -9.61
CA PRO A 77 9.33 8.92 -10.29
C PRO A 77 9.36 9.24 -11.78
N SER A 78 9.06 8.25 -12.61
CA SER A 78 8.85 8.48 -14.05
C SER A 78 7.48 9.11 -14.28
N PRO A 79 7.30 9.93 -15.32
CA PRO A 79 5.98 10.38 -15.72
C PRO A 79 5.03 9.20 -15.96
N LEU A 80 3.76 9.38 -15.65
CA LEU A 80 2.75 8.37 -15.96
C LEU A 80 2.69 8.14 -17.47
N PRO A 81 2.67 6.88 -17.94
CA PRO A 81 2.49 6.58 -19.35
C PRO A 81 1.07 6.90 -19.81
N GLU A 82 0.86 6.98 -21.11
CA GLU A 82 -0.49 6.93 -21.68
C GLU A 82 -1.19 5.64 -21.26
N SER A 83 -2.50 5.72 -21.02
CA SER A 83 -3.27 4.56 -20.58
C SER A 83 -4.59 4.42 -21.36
N PRO A 84 -5.11 3.20 -21.51
CA PRO A 84 -6.43 2.97 -22.08
C PRO A 84 -7.55 3.65 -21.27
N PRO A 85 -8.74 3.84 -21.85
CA PRO A 85 -9.94 4.20 -21.11
C PRO A 85 -10.20 3.25 -19.94
N TRP A 86 -10.60 3.79 -18.80
CA TRP A 86 -10.79 3.01 -17.58
C TRP A 86 -11.80 1.86 -17.73
N GLU A 87 -12.83 2.04 -18.57
CA GLU A 87 -13.81 0.99 -18.87
C GLU A 87 -13.17 -0.19 -19.60
N GLN A 88 -12.22 0.08 -20.49
CA GLN A 88 -11.51 -0.98 -21.22
C GLN A 88 -10.64 -1.80 -20.26
N VAL A 89 -9.93 -1.15 -19.34
CA VAL A 89 -9.13 -1.84 -18.33
C VAL A 89 -10.03 -2.67 -17.40
N ARG A 90 -11.15 -2.11 -16.96
CA ARG A 90 -12.16 -2.82 -16.16
C ARG A 90 -12.70 -4.07 -16.87
N GLU A 91 -12.99 -3.97 -18.17
CA GLU A 91 -13.51 -5.10 -18.95
C GLU A 91 -12.50 -6.24 -19.03
N GLY A 92 -11.18 -5.93 -19.01
CA GLY A 92 -10.11 -6.91 -18.99
C GLY A 92 -10.08 -7.81 -17.73
N PHE A 93 -10.71 -7.39 -16.63
CA PHE A 93 -10.84 -8.20 -15.40
C PHE A 93 -12.08 -9.08 -15.37
N ARG A 94 -12.99 -8.95 -16.37
CA ARG A 94 -14.16 -9.83 -16.45
C ARG A 94 -13.76 -11.22 -16.91
N TYR A 95 -14.35 -12.21 -16.28
CA TYR A 95 -14.16 -13.60 -16.70
C TYR A 95 -14.59 -13.81 -18.16
N GLN A 96 -13.67 -14.33 -18.93
CA GLN A 96 -13.92 -14.75 -20.32
C GLN A 96 -13.40 -16.18 -20.48
N ALA A 97 -14.25 -17.08 -20.97
CA ALA A 97 -13.88 -18.47 -21.16
C ALA A 97 -12.71 -18.58 -22.16
N GLY A 98 -11.64 -19.26 -21.74
CA GLY A 98 -10.43 -19.43 -22.55
C GLY A 98 -9.43 -18.25 -22.51
N ALA A 99 -9.76 -17.14 -21.85
CA ALA A 99 -8.80 -16.07 -21.64
C ALA A 99 -7.73 -16.48 -20.59
N ARG A 100 -6.52 -15.95 -20.77
CA ARG A 100 -5.46 -16.11 -19.76
C ARG A 100 -5.87 -15.39 -18.49
N TYR A 101 -5.70 -16.05 -17.35
CA TYR A 101 -5.90 -15.44 -16.05
C TYR A 101 -4.89 -14.29 -15.82
N GLU A 102 -5.44 -13.12 -15.44
CA GLU A 102 -4.66 -11.95 -15.03
C GLU A 102 -4.59 -11.91 -13.49
N PRO A 103 -3.41 -12.12 -12.88
CA PRO A 103 -3.28 -12.17 -11.42
C PRO A 103 -3.74 -10.89 -10.71
N ALA A 104 -3.69 -9.74 -11.39
CA ALA A 104 -4.18 -8.48 -10.83
C ALA A 104 -5.68 -8.50 -10.54
N THR A 105 -6.46 -9.43 -11.13
CA THR A 105 -7.89 -9.62 -10.85
C THR A 105 -8.16 -9.85 -9.36
N GLU A 106 -7.26 -10.48 -8.61
CA GLU A 106 -7.39 -10.68 -7.16
C GLU A 106 -7.54 -9.35 -6.40
N PHE A 107 -7.04 -8.27 -6.96
CA PHE A 107 -7.10 -6.94 -6.34
C PHE A 107 -8.34 -6.13 -6.74
N THR A 108 -9.31 -6.75 -7.40
CA THR A 108 -10.65 -6.17 -7.64
C THR A 108 -11.66 -6.54 -6.56
N PHE A 109 -11.34 -7.53 -5.71
CA PHE A 109 -12.25 -8.05 -4.69
C PHE A 109 -12.18 -7.26 -3.38
N ALA A 110 -13.26 -7.37 -2.61
CA ALA A 110 -13.31 -6.85 -1.25
C ALA A 110 -12.25 -7.50 -0.35
N SER A 111 -11.81 -6.74 0.65
CA SER A 111 -10.93 -7.22 1.71
C SER A 111 -11.42 -6.73 3.08
N PRO A 112 -10.92 -7.26 4.21
CA PRO A 112 -11.42 -6.91 5.53
C PRO A 112 -11.46 -5.42 5.85
N TYR A 113 -10.50 -4.64 5.33
CA TYR A 113 -10.43 -3.20 5.53
C TYR A 113 -11.01 -2.36 4.38
N VAL A 114 -11.26 -2.99 3.22
CA VAL A 114 -11.74 -2.32 2.01
C VAL A 114 -12.93 -3.10 1.44
N PRO A 115 -14.15 -2.86 1.94
CA PRO A 115 -15.37 -3.43 1.36
C PRO A 115 -15.65 -2.81 -0.01
N LEU A 116 -16.46 -3.49 -0.82
CA LEU A 116 -17.09 -2.86 -1.99
C LEU A 116 -18.36 -2.17 -1.53
N ASP A 117 -18.52 -0.90 -1.91
CA ASP A 117 -19.67 -0.11 -1.50
C ASP A 117 -20.02 0.98 -2.53
N GLU A 118 -21.31 1.26 -2.69
CA GLU A 118 -21.78 2.30 -3.60
C GLU A 118 -21.30 3.70 -3.24
N ALA A 119 -21.03 3.98 -1.97
CA ALA A 119 -20.48 5.27 -1.53
C ALA A 119 -19.10 5.53 -2.10
N PHE A 120 -18.25 4.50 -2.20
CA PHE A 120 -16.95 4.61 -2.84
C PHE A 120 -17.08 4.86 -4.35
N ALA A 121 -17.96 4.11 -5.02
CA ALA A 121 -18.22 4.30 -6.45
C ALA A 121 -18.77 5.72 -6.72
N ALA A 122 -19.72 6.18 -5.92
CA ALA A 122 -20.30 7.52 -6.03
C ALA A 122 -19.26 8.63 -5.80
N PHE A 123 -18.35 8.44 -4.84
CA PHE A 123 -17.26 9.38 -4.62
C PHE A 123 -16.30 9.45 -5.81
N ALA A 124 -15.98 8.33 -6.46
CA ALA A 124 -15.08 8.30 -7.61
C ALA A 124 -15.74 8.77 -8.92
N GLN A 125 -17.05 8.54 -9.12
CA GLN A 125 -17.77 8.75 -10.38
C GLN A 125 -17.53 10.11 -11.06
N PRO A 126 -17.46 11.26 -10.38
CA PRO A 126 -17.25 12.55 -11.02
C PRO A 126 -15.91 12.68 -11.77
N VAL A 127 -14.89 11.90 -11.40
CA VAL A 127 -13.58 11.92 -12.06
C VAL A 127 -13.39 10.74 -13.02
N PHE A 128 -14.24 9.72 -12.98
CA PHE A 128 -14.25 8.59 -13.89
C PHE A 128 -15.31 8.80 -15.00
N THR A 129 -15.11 9.84 -15.80
CA THR A 129 -15.99 10.14 -16.94
C THR A 129 -15.81 9.13 -18.06
N PRO A 130 -16.84 8.90 -18.91
CA PRO A 130 -16.75 7.96 -20.01
C PRO A 130 -15.55 8.24 -20.95
N GLY A 131 -14.78 7.19 -21.23
CA GLY A 131 -13.64 7.24 -22.13
C GLY A 131 -12.38 7.88 -21.57
N ARG A 132 -12.37 8.30 -20.30
CA ARG A 132 -11.17 8.91 -19.69
C ARG A 132 -10.05 7.87 -19.52
N PRO A 133 -8.79 8.21 -19.84
CA PRO A 133 -7.65 7.34 -19.56
C PRO A 133 -7.58 6.97 -18.08
N LEU A 134 -7.29 5.69 -17.76
CA LEU A 134 -7.33 5.18 -16.39
C LEU A 134 -6.39 5.96 -15.45
N LEU A 135 -5.12 6.12 -15.85
CA LEU A 135 -4.13 6.74 -14.98
C LEU A 135 -4.42 8.22 -14.73
N GLU A 136 -4.97 8.94 -15.72
CA GLU A 136 -5.46 10.32 -15.54
C GLU A 136 -6.67 10.38 -14.58
N ALA A 137 -7.57 9.41 -14.66
CA ALA A 137 -8.70 9.33 -13.74
C ALA A 137 -8.24 9.03 -12.30
N CYS A 138 -7.22 8.17 -12.14
CA CYS A 138 -6.62 7.88 -10.85
C CYS A 138 -5.92 9.11 -10.23
N GLU A 139 -5.17 9.87 -11.04
CA GLU A 139 -4.54 11.12 -10.61
C GLU A 139 -5.60 12.15 -10.15
N ALA A 140 -6.69 12.27 -10.92
CA ALA A 140 -7.80 13.14 -10.53
C ALA A 140 -8.53 12.66 -9.27
N LEU A 141 -8.63 11.34 -9.04
CA LEU A 141 -9.18 10.79 -7.79
C LEU A 141 -8.25 11.08 -6.61
N CYS A 142 -6.94 10.91 -6.78
CA CYS A 142 -5.95 11.25 -5.76
C CYS A 142 -6.06 12.73 -5.38
N HIS A 143 -6.09 13.62 -6.37
CA HIS A 143 -6.28 15.05 -6.16
C HIS A 143 -7.62 15.37 -5.47
N ARG A 144 -8.70 14.67 -5.83
CA ARG A 144 -10.01 14.84 -5.19
C ARG A 144 -9.96 14.45 -3.71
N ILE A 145 -9.35 13.32 -3.38
CA ILE A 145 -9.15 12.88 -1.99
C ILE A 145 -8.38 13.96 -1.21
N HIS A 146 -7.29 14.46 -1.77
CA HIS A 146 -6.47 15.49 -1.16
C HIS A 146 -7.23 16.81 -0.90
N THR A 147 -8.14 17.18 -1.81
CA THR A 147 -8.86 18.48 -1.72
C THR A 147 -10.15 18.40 -0.91
N GLU A 148 -10.86 17.27 -0.93
CA GLU A 148 -12.15 17.14 -0.27
C GLU A 148 -12.07 16.49 1.11
N LEU A 149 -10.98 15.77 1.43
CA LEU A 149 -10.78 15.14 2.74
C LEU A 149 -9.70 15.89 3.52
N GLN A 150 -9.93 16.03 4.81
CA GLN A 150 -8.99 16.73 5.71
C GLN A 150 -7.98 15.72 6.30
N TYR A 151 -6.69 15.99 6.13
CA TYR A 151 -5.66 15.24 6.85
C TYR A 151 -5.63 15.67 8.31
N GLU A 152 -5.97 14.77 9.23
CA GLU A 152 -6.05 15.06 10.66
C GLU A 152 -5.48 13.87 11.45
N THR A 153 -4.30 14.07 12.05
CA THR A 153 -3.68 13.08 12.93
C THR A 153 -4.56 12.81 14.14
N ALA A 154 -4.65 11.55 14.55
CA ALA A 154 -5.49 11.08 15.67
C ALA A 154 -7.02 11.20 15.45
N SER A 155 -7.48 11.52 14.24
CA SER A 155 -8.92 11.51 13.90
C SER A 155 -9.48 10.10 13.75
N THR A 156 -8.62 9.14 13.45
CA THR A 156 -8.96 7.73 13.21
C THR A 156 -8.03 6.81 13.99
N GLN A 157 -8.44 5.57 14.14
CA GLN A 157 -7.65 4.48 14.70
C GLN A 157 -7.29 3.50 13.58
N VAL A 158 -6.29 2.64 13.80
CA VAL A 158 -5.82 1.64 12.82
C VAL A 158 -6.96 0.75 12.28
N ASN A 159 -7.99 0.53 13.06
CA ASN A 159 -9.17 -0.27 12.71
C ASN A 159 -10.39 0.54 12.30
N THR A 160 -10.27 1.85 12.09
CA THR A 160 -11.38 2.68 11.60
C THR A 160 -11.78 2.20 10.20
N PRO A 161 -13.07 1.87 9.96
CA PRO A 161 -13.51 1.47 8.63
C PRO A 161 -13.36 2.60 7.61
N ALA A 162 -12.91 2.29 6.40
CA ALA A 162 -12.70 3.28 5.34
C ALA A 162 -13.98 4.05 4.98
N LEU A 163 -15.16 3.43 5.02
CA LEU A 163 -16.45 4.09 4.84
C LEU A 163 -16.72 5.14 5.92
N GLN A 164 -16.32 4.86 7.15
CA GLN A 164 -16.48 5.83 8.23
C GLN A 164 -15.55 7.03 8.04
N ALA A 165 -14.29 6.80 7.65
CA ALA A 165 -13.36 7.89 7.34
C ALA A 165 -13.85 8.74 6.17
N LEU A 166 -14.37 8.13 5.10
CA LEU A 166 -15.00 8.83 3.98
C LEU A 166 -16.19 9.68 4.42
N ALA A 167 -17.10 9.11 5.22
CA ALA A 167 -18.28 9.82 5.72
C ALA A 167 -17.93 10.99 6.66
N GLN A 168 -16.85 10.87 7.43
CA GLN A 168 -16.33 11.92 8.30
C GLN A 168 -15.58 13.01 7.54
N GLY A 169 -15.17 12.75 6.30
CA GLY A 169 -14.38 13.68 5.49
C GLY A 169 -12.97 13.92 6.01
N LYS A 170 -12.42 13.01 6.83
CA LYS A 170 -11.08 13.17 7.43
C LYS A 170 -10.43 11.84 7.76
N GLY A 171 -9.09 11.86 7.84
CA GLY A 171 -8.29 10.67 8.14
C GLY A 171 -6.79 10.93 8.03
N VAL A 172 -6.03 9.84 8.00
CA VAL A 172 -4.59 9.83 7.77
C VAL A 172 -4.27 9.08 6.47
N CYS A 173 -2.98 8.97 6.11
CA CYS A 173 -2.55 8.31 4.87
C CYS A 173 -3.14 6.90 4.70
N GLN A 174 -3.24 6.11 5.77
CA GLN A 174 -3.87 4.78 5.74
C GLN A 174 -5.34 4.85 5.30
N ASP A 175 -6.12 5.79 5.87
CA ASP A 175 -7.54 5.94 5.55
C ASP A 175 -7.71 6.36 4.09
N PHE A 176 -6.91 7.31 3.61
CA PHE A 176 -6.98 7.81 2.25
C PHE A 176 -6.58 6.73 1.23
N ALA A 177 -5.56 5.93 1.54
CA ALA A 177 -5.21 4.78 0.72
C ALA A 177 -6.33 3.71 0.69
N HIS A 178 -6.99 3.44 1.81
CA HIS A 178 -8.15 2.54 1.84
C HIS A 178 -9.34 3.10 1.08
N ILE A 179 -9.65 4.41 1.19
CA ILE A 179 -10.72 5.08 0.45
C ILE A 179 -10.44 4.99 -1.05
N MET A 180 -9.24 5.36 -1.50
CA MET A 180 -8.90 5.29 -2.93
C MET A 180 -8.97 3.85 -3.45
N THR A 181 -8.45 2.87 -2.69
CA THR A 181 -8.56 1.45 -3.06
C THR A 181 -10.02 1.01 -3.14
N GLY A 182 -10.87 1.43 -2.19
CA GLY A 182 -12.31 1.15 -2.17
C GLY A 182 -13.02 1.74 -3.39
N CYS A 183 -12.72 2.98 -3.75
CA CYS A 183 -13.23 3.65 -4.94
C CYS A 183 -12.92 2.87 -6.22
N LEU A 184 -11.66 2.51 -6.42
CA LEU A 184 -11.21 1.80 -7.61
C LEU A 184 -11.81 0.39 -7.70
N ARG A 185 -11.78 -0.37 -6.61
CA ARG A 185 -12.36 -1.72 -6.56
C ARG A 185 -13.88 -1.70 -6.75
N SER A 186 -14.58 -0.71 -6.20
CA SER A 186 -16.05 -0.56 -6.41
C SER A 186 -16.40 -0.19 -7.83
N LEU A 187 -15.46 0.34 -8.62
CA LEU A 187 -15.57 0.52 -10.07
C LEU A 187 -15.14 -0.72 -10.87
N GLY A 188 -14.67 -1.79 -10.21
CA GLY A 188 -14.18 -3.02 -10.85
C GLY A 188 -12.74 -2.92 -11.35
N LEU A 189 -11.95 -2.01 -10.81
CA LEU A 189 -10.54 -1.82 -11.16
C LEU A 189 -9.62 -2.46 -10.12
N ALA A 190 -8.50 -3.01 -10.56
CA ALA A 190 -7.54 -3.64 -9.69
C ALA A 190 -6.66 -2.58 -8.99
N ALA A 191 -6.79 -2.53 -7.67
CA ALA A 191 -6.03 -1.61 -6.82
C ALA A 191 -5.56 -2.31 -5.54
N ARG A 192 -4.33 -2.04 -5.13
CA ARG A 192 -3.75 -2.58 -3.90
C ARG A 192 -3.23 -1.48 -2.99
N TYR A 193 -3.42 -1.69 -1.70
CA TYR A 193 -2.81 -0.88 -0.65
C TYR A 193 -1.30 -1.16 -0.60
N VAL A 194 -0.50 -0.12 -0.51
CA VAL A 194 0.95 -0.21 -0.34
C VAL A 194 1.32 0.45 0.98
N SER A 195 2.12 -0.25 1.79
CA SER A 195 2.71 0.29 3.00
C SER A 195 4.20 0.50 2.81
N GLY A 196 4.72 1.60 3.31
CA GLY A 196 6.14 1.91 3.19
C GLY A 196 6.59 3.05 4.10
N TYR A 197 7.66 3.72 3.71
CA TYR A 197 8.28 4.80 4.47
C TYR A 197 8.62 5.97 3.56
N LEU A 198 8.45 7.18 4.08
CA LEU A 198 8.86 8.40 3.40
C LEU A 198 10.27 8.83 3.83
N LEU A 199 11.02 9.33 2.88
CA LEU A 199 12.24 10.08 3.17
C LEU A 199 11.83 11.51 3.54
N THR A 200 11.68 11.78 4.84
CA THR A 200 11.31 13.11 5.32
C THR A 200 12.52 14.02 5.41
N GLN A 201 12.34 15.29 5.00
CA GLN A 201 13.29 16.36 5.29
C GLN A 201 12.75 17.16 6.48
N PRO A 202 13.36 17.06 7.66
CA PRO A 202 12.89 17.79 8.82
C PRO A 202 13.05 19.30 8.63
N PRO A 203 12.20 20.12 9.23
CA PRO A 203 12.43 21.54 9.36
C PRO A 203 13.79 21.81 10.05
N PRO A 204 14.42 22.96 9.79
CA PRO A 204 15.69 23.31 10.44
C PRO A 204 15.61 23.19 11.97
N GLY A 205 16.54 22.44 12.56
CA GLY A 205 16.62 22.24 14.02
C GLY A 205 15.76 21.08 14.57
N GLN A 206 15.02 20.37 13.73
CA GLN A 206 14.29 19.17 14.15
C GLN A 206 15.01 17.89 13.71
N PRO A 207 14.94 16.81 14.50
CA PRO A 207 15.48 15.52 14.09
C PRO A 207 14.68 14.93 12.92
N ARG A 208 15.35 14.16 12.07
CA ARG A 208 14.70 13.42 11.00
C ARG A 208 13.86 12.29 11.59
N LEU A 209 12.65 12.08 11.05
CA LEU A 209 11.83 10.91 11.37
C LEU A 209 12.50 9.63 10.87
N ILE A 210 12.53 8.61 11.71
CA ILE A 210 13.15 7.31 11.44
C ILE A 210 12.19 6.21 11.89
N GLY A 211 12.20 5.08 11.17
CA GLY A 211 11.40 3.91 11.52
C GLY A 211 9.90 4.16 11.45
N ALA A 212 9.17 3.79 12.49
CA ALA A 212 7.71 3.88 12.53
C ALA A 212 7.16 5.30 12.31
N ASP A 213 7.91 6.32 12.72
CA ASP A 213 7.50 7.72 12.58
C ASP A 213 7.51 8.21 11.11
N ALA A 214 8.23 7.49 10.24
CA ALA A 214 8.26 7.76 8.80
C ALA A 214 7.34 6.83 7.99
N SER A 215 6.51 6.02 8.66
CA SER A 215 5.58 5.11 7.98
C SER A 215 4.56 5.85 7.14
N HIS A 216 4.23 5.29 5.99
CA HIS A 216 3.31 5.89 5.04
C HIS A 216 2.52 4.82 4.29
N ALA A 217 1.44 5.24 3.65
CA ALA A 217 0.59 4.36 2.87
C ALA A 217 0.11 5.07 1.61
N TRP A 218 0.04 4.33 0.50
CA TRP A 218 -0.46 4.81 -0.79
C TRP A 218 -1.15 3.69 -1.57
N VAL A 219 -1.55 3.95 -2.79
CA VAL A 219 -2.26 3.00 -3.64
C VAL A 219 -1.46 2.68 -4.89
N SER A 220 -1.48 1.43 -5.31
CA SER A 220 -0.94 0.98 -6.58
C SER A 220 -2.08 0.44 -7.44
N VAL A 221 -2.19 0.89 -8.68
CA VAL A 221 -3.25 0.57 -9.64
C VAL A 221 -2.67 -0.21 -10.80
N TRP A 222 -3.34 -1.29 -11.19
CA TRP A 222 -2.95 -2.10 -12.34
C TRP A 222 -3.44 -1.49 -13.63
N CYS A 223 -2.52 -1.29 -14.56
CA CYS A 223 -2.81 -0.83 -15.91
C CYS A 223 -1.77 -1.38 -16.89
N ASP A 224 -2.22 -1.95 -17.98
CA ASP A 224 -1.39 -2.33 -19.14
C ASP A 224 -0.16 -3.19 -18.80
N GLY A 225 -0.37 -4.19 -17.95
CA GLY A 225 0.69 -5.13 -17.54
C GLY A 225 1.61 -4.63 -16.43
N GLY A 226 1.31 -3.49 -15.79
CA GLY A 226 2.12 -2.90 -14.72
C GLY A 226 1.32 -2.28 -13.57
N TRP A 227 1.99 -2.11 -12.44
CA TRP A 227 1.47 -1.39 -11.28
C TRP A 227 1.99 0.04 -11.26
N HIS A 228 1.08 1.01 -11.12
CA HIS A 228 1.37 2.45 -11.05
C HIS A 228 0.93 2.99 -9.70
N ASP A 229 1.83 3.71 -9.04
CA ASP A 229 1.61 4.21 -7.68
C ASP A 229 1.03 5.63 -7.68
N PHE A 230 0.11 5.88 -6.72
CA PHE A 230 -0.55 7.17 -6.47
C PHE A 230 -0.51 7.47 -4.98
N ASP A 231 -0.03 8.71 -4.63
CA ASP A 231 0.12 9.20 -3.25
C ASP A 231 -0.39 10.64 -3.13
#